data_ce76686e63865306129de56ec7e05481
#
_entry.id   ce76686e63865306129de56ec7e05481
#
_cell.length_a   1.000
_cell.length_b   1.000
_cell.length_c   1.000
_cell.angle_alpha   90.00
_cell.angle_beta   90.00
_cell.angle_gamma   90.00
#
_symmetry.space_group_name_H-M   'P 1'
#
loop_
_entity.id
_entity.type
_entity.pdbx_description
1 polymer ?
#
loop_
_entity_poly.entity_id
_entity_poly.type
_entity_poly.pdbx_seq_one_letter_code
_entity_poly.pdbx_strand_id
1 'polypeptide(L)'
;MINNAGDIPSGSLFDVNEDSWRRGWELKVFGYINMCRAFYPILKKNGGGVIINNIGNGGEIFDPLYIAGATGNSSLMAFTKTLGSRCLDDNIRVVGVNPGPVDTERIYKILRNRSRNLYGDENHVEELLKTYPLSRPAHVREISELIAFLVSEKSGYTSGVVFTVDGGISSRSSII
;
A
#
# COMPACT_ATOMS: atom_id res chain seq x y z
N MET A 1 -14.17 -4.60 -6.73
CA MET A 1 -13.37 -3.41 -7.11
C MET A 1 -12.00 -3.49 -6.43
N ILE A 2 -10.92 -3.12 -7.13
CA ILE A 2 -9.57 -3.07 -6.56
C ILE A 2 -8.98 -1.68 -6.80
N ASN A 3 -8.68 -0.96 -5.75
CA ASN A 3 -7.93 0.30 -5.78
C ASN A 3 -6.44 -0.01 -5.70
N ASN A 4 -5.70 0.29 -6.77
CA ASN A 4 -4.27 -0.02 -6.89
C ASN A 4 -3.44 1.16 -7.41
N ALA A 5 -4.05 2.15 -8.06
CA ALA A 5 -3.33 3.29 -8.61
C ALA A 5 -2.70 4.14 -7.50
N GLY A 6 -1.44 4.55 -7.67
CA GLY A 6 -0.80 5.42 -6.70
C GLY A 6 0.60 5.84 -7.14
N ASP A 7 0.86 7.13 -6.99
CA ASP A 7 2.16 7.72 -7.23
C ASP A 7 2.37 8.90 -6.25
N ILE A 8 2.74 8.55 -5.01
CA ILE A 8 3.07 9.55 -3.98
C ILE A 8 4.57 9.81 -4.01
N PRO A 9 5.01 11.08 -4.02
CA PRO A 9 6.43 11.42 -4.06
C PRO A 9 7.16 10.98 -2.78
N SER A 10 8.42 10.56 -2.95
CA SER A 10 9.35 10.36 -1.83
C SER A 10 10.06 11.68 -1.50
N GLY A 11 10.43 11.85 -0.24
CA GLY A 11 11.15 13.01 0.28
C GLY A 11 10.73 13.32 1.71
N SER A 12 11.54 14.17 2.36
CA SER A 12 11.24 14.72 3.68
C SER A 12 10.14 15.79 3.59
N LEU A 13 9.76 16.33 4.75
CA LEU A 13 8.78 17.43 4.83
C LEU A 13 9.18 18.65 3.98
N PHE A 14 10.47 18.89 3.83
CA PHE A 14 10.99 20.07 3.13
C PHE A 14 11.34 19.80 1.66
N ASP A 15 11.51 18.52 1.27
CA ASP A 15 11.83 18.13 -0.11
C ASP A 15 10.59 18.03 -1.00
N VAL A 16 9.45 17.64 -0.40
CA VAL A 16 8.20 17.47 -1.13
C VAL A 16 7.41 18.78 -1.11
N ASN A 17 7.35 19.47 -2.26
CA ASN A 17 6.54 20.68 -2.37
C ASN A 17 5.03 20.36 -2.29
N GLU A 18 4.24 21.38 -1.96
CA GLU A 18 2.79 21.24 -1.73
C GLU A 18 2.04 20.68 -2.94
N ASP A 19 2.37 21.13 -4.15
CA ASP A 19 1.70 20.68 -5.38
C ASP A 19 1.93 19.19 -5.63
N SER A 20 3.15 18.69 -5.44
CA SER A 20 3.49 17.29 -5.61
C SER A 20 2.82 16.43 -4.55
N TRP A 21 2.77 16.92 -3.31
CA TRP A 21 2.05 16.25 -2.22
C TRP A 21 0.55 16.13 -2.55
N ARG A 22 -0.10 17.26 -2.92
CA ARG A 22 -1.52 17.29 -3.28
C ARG A 22 -1.84 16.36 -4.45
N ARG A 23 -1.05 16.39 -5.53
CA ARG A 23 -1.25 15.49 -6.69
C ARG A 23 -1.15 14.00 -6.30
N GLY A 24 -0.14 13.64 -5.49
CA GLY A 24 0.02 12.26 -5.03
C GLY A 24 -1.16 11.80 -4.16
N TRP A 25 -1.65 12.67 -3.29
CA TRP A 25 -2.80 12.38 -2.45
C TRP A 25 -4.11 12.38 -3.23
N GLU A 26 -4.28 13.28 -4.19
CA GLU A 26 -5.45 13.30 -5.07
C GLU A 26 -5.59 11.98 -5.82
N LEU A 27 -4.50 11.49 -6.40
CA LEU A 27 -4.51 10.22 -7.12
C LEU A 27 -4.78 9.03 -6.18
N LYS A 28 -4.04 8.93 -5.07
CA LYS A 28 -4.08 7.72 -4.24
C LYS A 28 -5.10 7.83 -3.10
N VAL A 29 -4.99 8.85 -2.24
CA VAL A 29 -5.81 8.92 -1.03
C VAL A 29 -7.25 9.27 -1.40
N PHE A 30 -7.46 10.40 -2.05
CA PHE A 30 -8.79 10.83 -2.49
C PHE A 30 -9.33 9.95 -3.62
N GLY A 31 -8.46 9.46 -4.51
CA GLY A 31 -8.84 8.52 -5.55
C GLY A 31 -9.49 7.26 -4.98
N TYR A 32 -8.89 6.62 -3.97
CA TYR A 32 -9.48 5.44 -3.31
C TYR A 32 -10.79 5.76 -2.61
N ILE A 33 -10.85 6.88 -1.89
CA ILE A 33 -12.09 7.33 -1.22
C ILE A 33 -13.19 7.57 -2.25
N ASN A 34 -12.90 8.28 -3.34
CA ASN A 34 -13.87 8.62 -4.37
C ASN A 34 -14.35 7.37 -5.13
N MET A 35 -13.45 6.43 -5.43
CA MET A 35 -13.83 5.15 -6.03
C MET A 35 -14.73 4.34 -5.09
N CYS A 36 -14.44 4.30 -3.80
CA CYS A 36 -15.31 3.66 -2.83
C CYS A 36 -16.70 4.33 -2.79
N ARG A 37 -16.76 5.66 -2.78
CA ARG A 37 -18.03 6.42 -2.81
C ARG A 37 -18.85 6.12 -4.07
N ALA A 38 -18.20 6.01 -5.22
CA ALA A 38 -18.88 5.76 -6.50
C ALA A 38 -19.37 4.30 -6.60
N PHE A 39 -18.55 3.34 -6.18
CA PHE A 39 -18.85 1.92 -6.38
C PHE A 39 -19.64 1.28 -5.25
N TYR A 40 -19.57 1.78 -4.03
CA TYR A 40 -20.30 1.21 -2.90
C TYR A 40 -21.81 1.09 -3.14
N PRO A 41 -22.52 2.15 -3.62
CA PRO A 41 -23.96 2.05 -3.92
C PRO A 41 -24.27 1.04 -5.03
N ILE A 42 -23.37 0.89 -6.00
CA ILE A 42 -23.51 -0.06 -7.10
C ILE A 42 -23.41 -1.50 -6.57
N LEU A 43 -22.38 -1.77 -5.74
CA LEU A 43 -22.20 -3.08 -5.12
C LEU A 43 -23.40 -3.44 -4.25
N LYS A 44 -23.86 -2.51 -3.40
CA LYS A 44 -25.04 -2.72 -2.54
C LYS A 44 -26.28 -3.05 -3.37
N LYS A 45 -26.55 -2.29 -4.45
CA LYS A 45 -27.67 -2.53 -5.36
C LYS A 45 -27.61 -3.93 -6.04
N ASN A 46 -26.39 -4.42 -6.30
CA ASN A 46 -26.15 -5.71 -6.95
C ASN A 46 -26.05 -6.88 -5.94
N GLY A 47 -26.41 -6.65 -4.67
CA GLY A 47 -26.45 -7.71 -3.65
C GLY A 47 -25.16 -7.95 -2.89
N GLY A 48 -24.15 -7.09 -3.07
CA GLY A 48 -22.89 -7.15 -2.34
C GLY A 48 -21.64 -7.14 -3.22
N GLY A 49 -20.51 -7.44 -2.60
CA GLY A 49 -19.24 -7.50 -3.34
C GLY A 49 -18.01 -7.24 -2.47
N VAL A 50 -16.87 -7.00 -3.12
CA VAL A 50 -15.60 -6.81 -2.43
C VAL A 50 -14.90 -5.55 -2.92
N ILE A 51 -14.37 -4.78 -1.97
CA ILE A 51 -13.48 -3.64 -2.21
C ILE A 51 -12.11 -3.98 -1.62
N ILE A 52 -11.07 -3.97 -2.43
CA ILE A 52 -9.68 -4.10 -2.00
C ILE A 52 -8.98 -2.77 -2.15
N ASN A 53 -8.34 -2.30 -1.08
CA ASN A 53 -7.44 -1.15 -1.10
C ASN A 53 -6.00 -1.65 -1.02
N ASN A 54 -5.27 -1.62 -2.14
CA ASN A 54 -3.85 -1.96 -2.19
C ASN A 54 -3.03 -0.74 -1.78
N ILE A 55 -2.62 -0.69 -0.51
CA ILE A 55 -2.11 0.51 0.14
C ILE A 55 -0.59 0.57 0.12
N GLY A 56 0.06 -0.25 0.91
CA GLY A 56 1.51 -0.33 1.07
C GLY A 56 1.97 -0.20 2.52
N ASN A 57 3.01 -0.95 2.89
CA ASN A 57 3.52 -1.03 4.26
C ASN A 57 4.13 0.27 4.80
N GLY A 58 4.37 1.28 3.96
CA GLY A 58 4.81 2.61 4.39
C GLY A 58 3.83 3.32 5.34
N GLY A 59 2.60 2.81 5.51
CA GLY A 59 1.68 3.28 6.54
C GLY A 59 1.93 2.68 7.94
N GLU A 60 2.80 1.67 8.05
CA GLU A 60 3.23 1.01 9.28
C GLU A 60 4.69 1.35 9.60
N ILE A 61 5.52 1.57 8.56
CA ILE A 61 6.91 2.01 8.67
C ILE A 61 6.95 3.52 8.47
N PHE A 62 7.25 4.25 9.54
CA PHE A 62 7.29 5.71 9.50
C PHE A 62 8.66 6.20 9.05
N ASP A 63 8.86 6.26 7.73
CA ASP A 63 10.08 6.78 7.11
C ASP A 63 9.97 8.30 6.91
N PRO A 64 10.82 9.14 7.56
CA PRO A 64 10.82 10.58 7.39
C PRO A 64 11.15 11.03 5.95
N LEU A 65 11.78 10.17 5.15
CA LEU A 65 12.06 10.42 3.73
C LEU A 65 10.93 9.96 2.80
N TYR A 66 9.82 9.51 3.38
CA TYR A 66 8.59 9.15 2.64
C TYR A 66 7.36 9.70 3.35
N ILE A 67 7.43 10.88 3.94
CA ILE A 67 6.42 11.42 4.85
C ILE A 67 5.03 11.54 4.20
N ALA A 68 4.94 12.02 2.96
CA ALA A 68 3.68 12.13 2.23
C ALA A 68 3.02 10.76 1.98
N GLY A 69 3.83 9.73 1.71
CA GLY A 69 3.36 8.37 1.51
C GLY A 69 3.02 7.66 2.80
N ALA A 70 3.83 7.82 3.84
CA ALA A 70 3.56 7.23 5.15
C ALA A 70 2.22 7.72 5.72
N THR A 71 1.99 9.03 5.74
CA THR A 71 0.75 9.62 6.23
C THR A 71 -0.46 9.28 5.34
N GLY A 72 -0.30 9.29 4.01
CA GLY A 72 -1.36 8.90 3.09
C GLY A 72 -1.75 7.42 3.22
N ASN A 73 -0.78 6.52 3.35
CA ASN A 73 -1.03 5.10 3.55
C ASN A 73 -1.71 4.84 4.90
N SER A 74 -1.25 5.48 5.99
CA SER A 74 -1.88 5.37 7.31
C SER A 74 -3.34 5.84 7.28
N SER A 75 -3.63 6.93 6.56
CA SER A 75 -5.01 7.41 6.40
C SER A 75 -5.89 6.40 5.67
N LEU A 76 -5.38 5.75 4.62
CA LEU A 76 -6.10 4.71 3.87
C LEU A 76 -6.28 3.42 4.69
N MET A 77 -5.35 3.08 5.57
CA MET A 77 -5.52 1.96 6.51
C MET A 77 -6.67 2.24 7.48
N ALA A 78 -6.69 3.43 8.07
CA ALA A 78 -7.78 3.86 8.95
C ALA A 78 -9.11 3.90 8.18
N PHE A 79 -9.14 4.50 6.98
CA PHE A 79 -10.31 4.53 6.11
C PHE A 79 -10.84 3.12 5.80
N THR A 80 -9.96 2.19 5.42
CA THR A 80 -10.33 0.80 5.10
C THR A 80 -10.97 0.09 6.29
N LYS A 81 -10.36 0.22 7.47
CA LYS A 81 -10.89 -0.38 8.71
C LYS A 81 -12.23 0.23 9.08
N THR A 82 -12.34 1.56 9.03
CA THR A 82 -13.57 2.28 9.36
C THR A 82 -14.70 1.94 8.39
N LEU A 83 -14.46 1.99 7.09
CA LEU A 83 -15.46 1.64 6.09
C LEU A 83 -15.88 0.16 6.22
N GLY A 84 -14.91 -0.75 6.38
CA GLY A 84 -15.14 -2.19 6.45
C GLY A 84 -15.82 -2.66 7.75
N SER A 85 -15.90 -1.80 8.79
CA SER A 85 -16.44 -2.17 10.09
C SER A 85 -17.94 -2.55 10.07
N ARG A 86 -18.71 -2.01 9.12
CA ARG A 86 -20.15 -2.24 8.98
C ARG A 86 -20.61 -2.62 7.57
N CYS A 87 -19.69 -2.73 6.62
CA CYS A 87 -20.05 -3.02 5.23
C CYS A 87 -20.68 -4.41 5.03
N LEU A 88 -20.44 -5.35 5.94
CA LEU A 88 -21.10 -6.67 5.91
C LEU A 88 -22.62 -6.57 6.10
N ASP A 89 -23.13 -5.51 6.72
CA ASP A 89 -24.58 -5.25 6.80
C ASP A 89 -25.21 -5.09 5.40
N ASP A 90 -24.39 -4.70 4.41
CA ASP A 90 -24.76 -4.55 2.99
C ASP A 90 -24.19 -5.69 2.12
N ASN A 91 -23.71 -6.78 2.71
CA ASN A 91 -23.03 -7.87 2.04
C ASN A 91 -21.78 -7.41 1.24
N ILE A 92 -21.12 -6.37 1.71
CA ILE A 92 -19.89 -5.84 1.10
C ILE A 92 -18.73 -6.09 2.06
N ARG A 93 -17.60 -6.54 1.55
CA ARG A 93 -16.34 -6.65 2.29
C ARG A 93 -15.37 -5.57 1.84
N VAL A 94 -14.71 -4.92 2.78
CA VAL A 94 -13.66 -3.92 2.50
C VAL A 94 -12.39 -4.36 3.21
N VAL A 95 -11.34 -4.61 2.43
CA VAL A 95 -10.09 -5.17 2.92
C VAL A 95 -8.91 -4.38 2.37
N GLY A 96 -7.92 -4.13 3.20
CA GLY A 96 -6.65 -3.52 2.81
C GLY A 96 -5.55 -4.56 2.61
N VAL A 97 -4.63 -4.26 1.71
CA VAL A 97 -3.36 -4.98 1.57
C VAL A 97 -2.23 -3.96 1.65
N ASN A 98 -1.22 -4.25 2.46
CA ASN A 98 0.01 -3.47 2.59
C ASN A 98 1.19 -4.27 2.03
N PRO A 99 1.47 -4.21 0.73
CA PRO A 99 2.70 -4.79 0.21
C PRO A 99 3.92 -4.06 0.75
N GLY A 100 4.98 -4.80 1.01
CA GLY A 100 6.33 -4.26 1.11
C GLY A 100 6.90 -3.92 -0.26
N PRO A 101 8.25 -3.93 -0.40
CA PRO A 101 8.88 -3.80 -1.69
C PRO A 101 8.46 -4.92 -2.65
N VAL A 102 7.91 -4.56 -3.81
CA VAL A 102 7.46 -5.51 -4.84
C VAL A 102 8.30 -5.35 -6.10
N ASP A 103 8.63 -6.47 -6.74
CA ASP A 103 9.44 -6.56 -7.95
C ASP A 103 8.76 -5.86 -9.14
N THR A 104 8.99 -4.58 -9.26
CA THR A 104 8.46 -3.69 -10.29
C THR A 104 9.51 -2.62 -10.60
N GLU A 105 9.42 -1.96 -11.76
CA GLU A 105 10.35 -0.88 -12.12
C GLU A 105 10.41 0.24 -11.05
N ARG A 106 9.31 0.45 -10.33
CA ARG A 106 9.24 1.46 -9.26
C ARG A 106 10.23 1.16 -8.14
N ILE A 107 10.35 -0.09 -7.67
CA ILE A 107 11.25 -0.40 -6.55
C ILE A 107 12.70 -0.23 -6.97
N TYR A 108 13.06 -0.61 -8.20
CA TYR A 108 14.43 -0.43 -8.69
C TYR A 108 14.79 1.06 -8.87
N LYS A 109 13.85 1.89 -9.29
CA LYS A 109 14.05 3.35 -9.30
C LYS A 109 14.32 3.91 -7.90
N ILE A 110 13.58 3.44 -6.89
CA ILE A 110 13.78 3.83 -5.48
C ILE A 110 15.16 3.35 -5.00
N LEU A 111 15.54 2.10 -5.29
CA LEU A 111 16.83 1.54 -4.89
C LEU A 111 18.00 2.26 -5.55
N ARG A 112 17.92 2.59 -6.85
CA ARG A 112 18.94 3.39 -7.53
C ARG A 112 19.11 4.77 -6.88
N ASN A 113 18.02 5.47 -6.58
CA ASN A 113 18.08 6.75 -5.88
C ASN A 113 18.69 6.61 -4.47
N ARG A 114 18.33 5.56 -3.74
CA ARG A 114 18.90 5.28 -2.42
C ARG A 114 20.39 4.94 -2.50
N SER A 115 20.80 4.16 -3.49
CA SER A 115 22.20 3.85 -3.78
C SER A 115 22.99 5.15 -4.01
N ARG A 116 22.48 6.02 -4.87
CA ARG A 116 23.12 7.32 -5.15
C ARG A 116 23.28 8.17 -3.88
N ASN A 117 22.26 8.20 -3.02
CA ASN A 117 22.31 8.98 -1.78
C ASN A 117 23.28 8.43 -0.75
N LEU A 118 23.43 7.09 -0.66
CA LEU A 118 24.27 6.43 0.34
C LEU A 118 25.72 6.26 -0.10
N TYR A 119 25.95 5.97 -1.39
CA TYR A 119 27.24 5.55 -1.93
C TYR A 119 27.79 6.49 -3.00
N GLY A 120 27.00 7.46 -3.48
CA GLY A 120 27.38 8.41 -4.50
C GLY A 120 27.09 7.97 -5.94
N ASP A 121 26.70 6.71 -6.16
CA ASP A 121 26.34 6.15 -7.47
C ASP A 121 25.19 5.13 -7.39
N GLU A 122 24.75 4.61 -8.54
CA GLU A 122 23.59 3.70 -8.64
C GLU A 122 23.97 2.21 -8.61
N ASN A 123 25.25 1.84 -8.45
CA ASN A 123 25.72 0.47 -8.69
C ASN A 123 25.51 -0.47 -7.50
N HIS A 124 25.10 0.02 -6.34
CA HIS A 124 24.95 -0.75 -5.10
C HIS A 124 23.54 -1.28 -4.84
N VAL A 125 22.72 -1.42 -5.88
CA VAL A 125 21.34 -1.93 -5.76
C VAL A 125 21.32 -3.35 -5.18
N GLU A 126 22.23 -4.21 -5.61
CA GLU A 126 22.32 -5.61 -5.09
C GLU A 126 22.66 -5.64 -3.61
N GLU A 127 23.49 -4.73 -3.12
CA GLU A 127 23.82 -4.62 -1.70
C GLU A 127 22.61 -4.19 -0.87
N LEU A 128 21.83 -3.27 -1.40
CA LEU A 128 20.56 -2.85 -0.78
C LEU A 128 19.55 -3.99 -0.76
N LEU A 129 19.48 -4.81 -1.81
CA LEU A 129 18.60 -5.97 -1.86
C LEU A 129 18.94 -7.01 -0.80
N LYS A 130 20.22 -7.18 -0.42
CA LYS A 130 20.62 -8.09 0.66
C LYS A 130 19.98 -7.76 2.01
N THR A 131 19.51 -6.52 2.21
CA THR A 131 18.80 -6.11 3.42
C THR A 131 17.34 -6.56 3.44
N TYR A 132 16.81 -6.98 2.28
CA TYR A 132 15.43 -7.45 2.16
C TYR A 132 15.30 -8.93 2.58
N PRO A 133 14.12 -9.36 3.03
CA PRO A 133 13.83 -10.78 3.22
C PRO A 133 14.11 -11.55 1.93
N LEU A 134 14.74 -12.72 2.05
CA LEU A 134 15.14 -13.53 0.90
C LEU A 134 16.05 -12.80 -0.11
N SER A 135 16.68 -11.69 0.31
CA SER A 135 17.52 -10.82 -0.53
C SER A 135 16.84 -10.36 -1.84
N ARG A 136 15.52 -10.18 -1.82
CA ARG A 136 14.74 -9.75 -2.98
C ARG A 136 13.47 -8.99 -2.58
N PRO A 137 12.88 -8.20 -3.48
CA PRO A 137 11.49 -7.75 -3.35
C PRO A 137 10.53 -8.95 -3.44
N ALA A 138 9.30 -8.77 -2.99
CA ALA A 138 8.23 -9.74 -3.23
C ALA A 138 7.93 -9.82 -4.73
N HIS A 139 7.68 -11.02 -5.25
CA HIS A 139 7.16 -11.14 -6.61
C HIS A 139 5.73 -10.59 -6.69
N VAL A 140 5.36 -9.98 -7.81
CA VAL A 140 4.00 -9.46 -8.06
C VAL A 140 2.94 -10.54 -7.76
N ARG A 141 3.24 -11.79 -8.11
CA ARG A 141 2.36 -12.94 -7.89
C ARG A 141 2.08 -13.19 -6.41
N GLU A 142 3.07 -12.98 -5.51
CA GLU A 142 2.89 -13.17 -4.07
C GLU A 142 1.87 -12.20 -3.46
N ILE A 143 1.69 -11.04 -4.08
CA ILE A 143 0.68 -10.06 -3.69
C ILE A 143 -0.67 -10.35 -4.38
N SER A 144 -0.65 -10.63 -5.68
CA SER A 144 -1.87 -10.84 -6.46
C SER A 144 -2.64 -12.10 -6.06
N GLU A 145 -1.96 -13.16 -5.65
CA GLU A 145 -2.60 -14.38 -5.16
C GLU A 145 -3.33 -14.16 -3.83
N LEU A 146 -2.77 -13.34 -2.92
CA LEU A 146 -3.50 -12.93 -1.72
C LEU A 146 -4.73 -12.11 -2.09
N ILE A 147 -4.60 -11.16 -3.01
CA ILE A 147 -5.74 -10.36 -3.46
C ILE A 147 -6.82 -11.26 -4.09
N ALA A 148 -6.43 -12.24 -4.91
CA ALA A 148 -7.34 -13.21 -5.50
C ALA A 148 -8.08 -14.05 -4.44
N PHE A 149 -7.38 -14.48 -3.38
CA PHE A 149 -8.01 -15.13 -2.24
C PHE A 149 -9.00 -14.20 -1.53
N LEU A 150 -8.60 -12.96 -1.26
CA LEU A 150 -9.41 -11.98 -0.54
C LEU A 150 -10.70 -11.59 -1.29
N VAL A 151 -10.68 -11.57 -2.63
CA VAL A 151 -11.90 -11.30 -3.41
C VAL A 151 -12.81 -12.52 -3.55
N SER A 152 -12.33 -13.72 -3.25
CA SER A 152 -13.10 -14.95 -3.36
C SER A 152 -14.05 -15.16 -2.18
N GLU A 153 -15.01 -16.09 -2.35
CA GLU A 153 -15.94 -16.51 -1.29
C GLU A 153 -15.23 -17.18 -0.10
N LYS A 154 -14.01 -17.72 -0.31
CA LYS A 154 -13.20 -18.33 0.75
C LYS A 154 -12.83 -17.36 1.86
N SER A 155 -12.83 -16.05 1.56
CA SER A 155 -12.58 -14.97 2.51
C SER A 155 -13.87 -14.28 3.00
N GLY A 156 -15.00 -15.01 3.01
CA GLY A 156 -16.35 -14.45 3.19
C GLY A 156 -16.60 -13.70 4.50
N TYR A 157 -15.82 -13.95 5.56
CA TYR A 157 -15.97 -13.28 6.86
C TYR A 157 -14.85 -12.25 7.14
N THR A 158 -14.10 -11.85 6.09
CA THR A 158 -12.95 -10.93 6.21
C THR A 158 -13.34 -9.54 5.75
N SER A 159 -13.49 -8.59 6.67
CA SER A 159 -13.75 -7.17 6.39
C SER A 159 -13.17 -6.28 7.48
N GLY A 160 -12.86 -5.02 7.17
CA GLY A 160 -12.32 -4.06 8.13
C GLY A 160 -10.90 -4.37 8.61
N VAL A 161 -10.13 -5.13 7.86
CA VAL A 161 -8.76 -5.53 8.19
C VAL A 161 -7.79 -5.08 7.10
N VAL A 162 -6.52 -4.99 7.46
CA VAL A 162 -5.41 -4.71 6.53
C VAL A 162 -4.37 -5.81 6.72
N PHE A 163 -4.00 -6.48 5.63
CA PHE A 163 -2.99 -7.54 5.60
C PHE A 163 -1.67 -6.97 5.12
N THR A 164 -0.64 -7.08 5.93
CA THR A 164 0.72 -6.70 5.56
C THR A 164 1.46 -7.90 4.97
N VAL A 165 2.00 -7.72 3.76
CA VAL A 165 2.72 -8.73 2.98
C VAL A 165 4.07 -8.17 2.58
N ASP A 166 5.03 -8.23 3.49
CA ASP A 166 6.33 -7.58 3.34
C ASP A 166 7.52 -8.42 3.81
N GLY A 167 7.31 -9.72 4.04
CA GLY A 167 8.33 -10.62 4.56
C GLY A 167 8.76 -10.30 6.00
N GLY A 168 7.91 -9.61 6.76
CA GLY A 168 8.16 -9.24 8.14
C GLY A 168 8.98 -7.95 8.31
N ILE A 169 9.16 -7.15 7.24
CA ILE A 169 9.90 -5.88 7.31
C ILE A 169 9.30 -4.92 8.34
N SER A 170 7.97 -4.75 8.32
CA SER A 170 7.27 -3.86 9.25
C SER A 170 7.36 -4.28 10.72
N SER A 171 7.65 -5.56 10.97
CA SER A 171 7.77 -6.13 12.31
C SER A 171 9.22 -6.20 12.81
N ARG A 172 10.18 -5.82 11.98
CA ARG A 172 11.61 -5.80 12.36
C ARG A 172 11.90 -4.56 13.18
N SER A 173 11.57 -4.56 14.47
CA SER A 173 12.11 -3.59 15.40
C SER A 173 13.39 -4.13 15.98
N SER A 174 14.52 -3.60 15.61
CA SER A 174 15.77 -3.84 16.30
C SER A 174 16.04 -2.65 17.23
N ILE A 175 15.91 -2.87 18.52
CA ILE A 175 16.39 -1.95 19.56
C ILE A 175 17.71 -2.47 20.17
N ILE A 176 18.25 -3.54 19.62
CA ILE A 176 19.49 -4.18 20.09
C ILE A 176 20.51 -4.14 18.99
#